data_64a3b2685a13635e59f89a727e10f972
#
_entry.id   64a3b2685a13635e59f89a727e10f972
#
_cell.length_a   1.000
_cell.length_b   1.000
_cell.length_c   1.000
_cell.angle_alpha   90.00
_cell.angle_beta   90.00
_cell.angle_gamma   90.00
#
_symmetry.space_group_name_H-M   'P 1'
#
loop_
_entity.id
_entity.type
_entity.pdbx_description
1 polymer ?
#
loop_
_entity_poly.entity_id
_entity_poly.type
_entity_poly.pdbx_seq_one_letter_code
_entity_poly.pdbx_strand_id
1 'polypeptide(L)'
;MTTTNIEQQQLSYAQINQNLSKSVLKEFPVSPGSHPHDVAPVPKGGIVWYTAQASGKLGWLDPNTGSTQEIVLGQGSAPHGVIIGPDGSPWITDGGLNAIVRVDPLTKKVHIFSLPQNSGYTNLNTATFDHHGILWFTGQSGIYGSLDPSTGKIQVFKAPRGPGPYGITTTPNGDVYYASLAGNYVGHINVTTGAVTVLDPPTQDQGARRIWSDSQGRLWISEWNAGKLAMYNPSTSKWQEWRLPGSNPMPYAVYVDRHDIVWLSDFGANALVKFDPTKERFEVFPLSTPNANVRQIIGRPGEVWGAESGLDRLVVLRTGD
;
A
#
# COMPACT_ATOMS: atom_id res chain seq x y z
N MET A 1 -0.16 48.55 -16.05
CA MET A 1 -1.11 47.52 -15.59
C MET A 1 -0.33 46.62 -14.64
N THR A 2 -0.73 46.67 -13.44
CA THR A 2 0.07 46.54 -12.23
C THR A 2 0.19 45.08 -11.74
N THR A 3 1.33 44.76 -11.17
CA THR A 3 1.73 43.51 -10.46
C THR A 3 0.65 42.94 -9.52
N THR A 4 -0.27 43.77 -9.03
CA THR A 4 -1.41 43.43 -8.16
C THR A 4 -2.44 42.50 -8.82
N ASN A 5 -2.60 42.51 -10.14
CA ASN A 5 -3.58 41.66 -10.82
C ASN A 5 -3.09 40.20 -11.02
N ILE A 6 -1.78 40.00 -11.11
CA ILE A 6 -1.17 38.68 -11.28
C ILE A 6 -1.14 37.95 -9.94
N GLU A 7 -0.81 38.64 -8.86
CA GLU A 7 -0.84 38.08 -7.49
C GLU A 7 -2.27 37.73 -7.02
N GLN A 8 -3.27 38.57 -7.35
CA GLN A 8 -4.67 38.27 -7.05
C GLN A 8 -5.21 37.09 -7.87
N GLN A 9 -4.78 36.93 -9.15
CA GLN A 9 -5.12 35.76 -9.95
C GLN A 9 -4.43 34.49 -9.42
N GLN A 10 -3.19 34.55 -9.01
CA GLN A 10 -2.47 33.40 -8.41
C GLN A 10 -3.07 32.99 -7.07
N LEU A 11 -3.47 33.94 -6.20
CA LEU A 11 -4.19 33.67 -4.96
C LEU A 11 -5.56 33.04 -5.21
N SER A 12 -6.29 33.46 -6.25
CA SER A 12 -7.58 32.87 -6.61
C SER A 12 -7.45 31.43 -7.14
N TYR A 13 -6.44 31.15 -7.95
CA TYR A 13 -6.12 29.80 -8.41
C TYR A 13 -5.71 28.86 -7.27
N ALA A 14 -4.91 29.36 -6.31
CA ALA A 14 -4.51 28.59 -5.12
C ALA A 14 -5.73 28.32 -4.22
N GLN A 15 -6.61 29.30 -4.01
CA GLN A 15 -7.85 29.13 -3.25
C GLN A 15 -8.86 28.19 -3.96
N ILE A 16 -8.98 28.27 -5.29
CA ILE A 16 -9.83 27.38 -6.08
C ILE A 16 -9.29 25.94 -6.00
N ASN A 17 -7.98 25.74 -6.12
CA ASN A 17 -7.37 24.42 -5.98
C ASN A 17 -7.47 23.87 -4.55
N GLN A 18 -7.35 24.70 -3.51
CA GLN A 18 -7.59 24.28 -2.12
C GLN A 18 -9.08 23.95 -1.86
N ASN A 19 -10.01 24.66 -2.47
CA ASN A 19 -11.43 24.35 -2.33
C ASN A 19 -11.86 23.12 -3.13
N LEU A 20 -11.27 22.88 -4.30
CA LEU A 20 -11.49 21.67 -5.09
C LEU A 20 -10.89 20.45 -4.36
N SER A 21 -9.69 20.57 -3.75
CA SER A 21 -9.10 19.47 -2.97
C SER A 21 -9.91 19.13 -1.73
N LYS A 22 -10.50 20.12 -1.04
CA LYS A 22 -11.38 19.91 0.11
C LYS A 22 -12.69 19.21 -0.22
N SER A 23 -13.21 19.36 -1.45
CA SER A 23 -14.44 18.68 -1.88
C SER A 23 -14.21 17.24 -2.34
N VAL A 24 -12.97 16.87 -2.61
CA VAL A 24 -12.55 15.57 -3.16
C VAL A 24 -12.03 14.64 -2.06
N LEU A 25 -11.42 15.18 -1.00
CA LEU A 25 -10.90 14.44 0.15
C LEU A 25 -11.91 14.43 1.30
N LYS A 26 -12.11 13.25 1.90
CA LYS A 26 -12.88 13.08 3.14
C LYS A 26 -12.09 12.22 4.12
N GLU A 27 -12.02 12.67 5.36
CA GLU A 27 -11.36 11.97 6.46
C GLU A 27 -12.40 11.40 7.43
N PHE A 28 -12.09 10.23 7.98
CA PHE A 28 -12.93 9.52 8.94
C PHE A 28 -12.08 9.16 10.16
N PRO A 29 -12.46 9.59 11.38
CA PRO A 29 -11.76 9.17 12.58
C PRO A 29 -11.96 7.67 12.81
N VAL A 30 -10.91 7.01 13.30
CA VAL A 30 -10.96 5.66 13.85
C VAL A 30 -10.64 5.69 15.34
N SER A 31 -10.64 4.54 16.01
CA SER A 31 -10.41 4.48 17.45
C SER A 31 -9.06 5.14 17.83
N PRO A 32 -9.04 6.04 18.83
CA PRO A 32 -7.80 6.68 19.29
C PRO A 32 -6.74 5.64 19.68
N GLY A 33 -5.50 5.88 19.27
CA GLY A 33 -4.35 4.99 19.53
C GLY A 33 -4.29 3.77 18.64
N SER A 34 -5.13 3.67 17.61
CA SER A 34 -5.10 2.56 16.65
C SER A 34 -3.90 2.62 15.70
N HIS A 35 -3.39 3.81 15.37
CA HIS A 35 -2.36 4.02 14.37
C HIS A 35 -2.59 3.16 13.13
N PRO A 36 -3.66 3.42 12.35
CA PRO A 36 -4.03 2.58 11.22
C PRO A 36 -2.89 2.52 10.19
N HIS A 37 -2.58 1.31 9.73
CA HIS A 37 -1.44 1.13 8.83
C HIS A 37 -1.85 0.87 7.38
N ASP A 38 -2.61 -0.18 7.12
CA ASP A 38 -3.12 -0.51 5.79
C ASP A 38 -4.65 -0.49 5.76
N VAL A 39 -5.21 -0.25 4.57
CA VAL A 39 -6.65 -0.29 4.30
C VAL A 39 -6.98 -1.33 3.24
N ALA A 40 -8.20 -1.87 3.29
CA ALA A 40 -8.73 -2.76 2.27
C ALA A 40 -10.23 -2.49 2.05
N PRO A 41 -10.59 -1.56 1.14
CA PRO A 41 -11.97 -1.33 0.78
C PRO A 41 -12.55 -2.57 0.09
N VAL A 42 -13.77 -2.94 0.46
CA VAL A 42 -14.48 -4.04 -0.22
C VAL A 42 -14.74 -3.63 -1.68
N PRO A 43 -14.33 -4.43 -2.69
CA PRO A 43 -14.32 -3.99 -4.09
C PRO A 43 -15.68 -3.58 -4.67
N LYS A 44 -16.77 -4.20 -4.17
CA LYS A 44 -18.14 -3.92 -4.60
C LYS A 44 -18.83 -2.78 -3.82
N GLY A 45 -18.08 -2.04 -3.00
CA GLY A 45 -18.62 -1.01 -2.12
C GLY A 45 -18.88 -1.50 -0.69
N GLY A 46 -19.42 -0.63 0.17
CA GLY A 46 -19.65 -0.92 1.59
C GLY A 46 -18.42 -0.58 2.43
N ILE A 47 -18.15 -1.41 3.43
CA ILE A 47 -17.12 -1.17 4.44
C ILE A 47 -15.69 -1.12 3.90
N VAL A 48 -14.84 -0.46 4.68
CA VAL A 48 -13.39 -0.42 4.47
C VAL A 48 -12.70 -1.04 5.69
N TRP A 49 -11.98 -2.14 5.47
CA TRP A 49 -11.15 -2.75 6.50
C TRP A 49 -9.88 -1.96 6.71
N TYR A 50 -9.34 -1.96 7.93
CA TYR A 50 -8.03 -1.38 8.24
C TYR A 50 -7.32 -2.13 9.36
N THR A 51 -6.00 -2.15 9.33
CA THR A 51 -5.19 -2.68 10.42
C THR A 51 -4.97 -1.59 11.46
N ALA A 52 -5.45 -1.81 12.68
CA ALA A 52 -5.19 -0.96 13.84
C ALA A 52 -3.92 -1.47 14.54
N GLN A 53 -2.75 -1.13 13.96
CA GLN A 53 -1.47 -1.75 14.26
C GLN A 53 -1.08 -1.64 15.73
N ALA A 54 -1.22 -0.45 16.33
CA ALA A 54 -0.78 -0.23 17.71
C ALA A 54 -1.71 -0.88 18.75
N SER A 55 -2.98 -1.14 18.39
CA SER A 55 -3.96 -1.76 19.28
C SER A 55 -4.15 -3.27 19.06
N GLY A 56 -3.47 -3.86 18.06
CA GLY A 56 -3.54 -5.30 17.78
C GLY A 56 -4.89 -5.77 17.26
N LYS A 57 -5.57 -4.95 16.46
CA LYS A 57 -6.94 -5.20 16.00
C LYS A 57 -7.07 -5.07 14.49
N LEU A 58 -8.09 -5.72 13.95
CA LEU A 58 -8.65 -5.43 12.63
C LEU A 58 -9.89 -4.57 12.82
N GLY A 59 -9.89 -3.37 12.23
CA GLY A 59 -11.05 -2.49 12.22
C GLY A 59 -11.78 -2.50 10.88
N TRP A 60 -13.02 -2.03 10.88
CA TRP A 60 -13.72 -1.65 9.67
C TRP A 60 -14.50 -0.36 9.88
N LEU A 61 -14.56 0.43 8.83
CA LEU A 61 -15.31 1.67 8.72
C LEU A 61 -16.49 1.47 7.77
N ASP A 62 -17.68 1.91 8.16
CA ASP A 62 -18.78 2.17 7.22
C ASP A 62 -18.70 3.64 6.74
N PRO A 63 -18.32 3.90 5.48
CA PRO A 63 -18.16 5.27 4.99
C PRO A 63 -19.48 6.05 4.82
N ASN A 64 -20.64 5.36 4.87
CA ASN A 64 -21.95 6.02 4.80
C ASN A 64 -22.34 6.64 6.14
N THR A 65 -22.04 5.95 7.23
CA THR A 65 -22.40 6.38 8.61
C THR A 65 -21.22 6.99 9.36
N GLY A 66 -19.98 6.69 8.93
CA GLY A 66 -18.74 7.03 9.66
C GLY A 66 -18.51 6.16 10.90
N SER A 67 -19.32 5.14 11.12
CA SER A 67 -19.15 4.23 12.25
C SER A 67 -18.01 3.25 12.04
N THR A 68 -17.30 2.93 13.13
CA THR A 68 -16.21 1.96 13.14
C THR A 68 -16.46 0.86 14.16
N GLN A 69 -15.93 -0.34 13.87
CA GLN A 69 -15.88 -1.45 14.81
C GLN A 69 -14.54 -2.16 14.69
N GLU A 70 -14.17 -2.93 15.70
CA GLU A 70 -12.87 -3.58 15.79
C GLU A 70 -12.97 -5.03 16.27
N ILE A 71 -12.07 -5.88 15.77
CA ILE A 71 -11.90 -7.29 16.16
C ILE A 71 -10.49 -7.44 16.74
N VAL A 72 -10.39 -7.99 17.95
CA VAL A 72 -9.09 -8.35 18.57
C VAL A 72 -8.53 -9.56 17.83
N LEU A 73 -7.29 -9.47 17.34
CA LEU A 73 -6.65 -10.54 16.58
C LEU A 73 -5.91 -11.56 17.45
N GLY A 74 -5.49 -11.16 18.64
CA GLY A 74 -4.79 -12.01 19.59
C GLY A 74 -3.84 -11.22 20.50
N GLN A 75 -3.37 -11.86 21.55
CA GLN A 75 -2.41 -11.26 22.46
C GLN A 75 -1.05 -11.06 21.75
N GLY A 76 -0.52 -9.84 21.77
CA GLY A 76 0.74 -9.49 21.11
C GLY A 76 0.59 -9.19 19.62
N SER A 77 -0.63 -9.18 19.06
CA SER A 77 -0.87 -8.78 17.67
C SER A 77 -0.38 -7.35 17.39
N ALA A 78 0.26 -7.20 16.24
CA ALA A 78 0.64 -5.92 15.64
C ALA A 78 0.42 -6.03 14.11
N PRO A 79 -0.85 -5.95 13.64
CA PRO A 79 -1.20 -6.20 12.26
C PRO A 79 -0.65 -5.07 11.37
N HIS A 80 0.03 -5.44 10.28
CA HIS A 80 0.64 -4.50 9.37
C HIS A 80 -0.21 -4.36 8.09
N GLY A 81 -0.17 -5.34 7.21
CA GLY A 81 -0.90 -5.33 5.94
C GLY A 81 -2.29 -5.96 6.05
N VAL A 82 -3.23 -5.48 5.23
CA VAL A 82 -4.53 -6.14 5.01
C VAL A 82 -4.90 -6.09 3.54
N ILE A 83 -5.37 -7.23 3.01
CA ILE A 83 -5.92 -7.37 1.66
C ILE A 83 -7.22 -8.15 1.70
N ILE A 84 -8.06 -7.98 0.67
CA ILE A 84 -9.24 -8.84 0.48
C ILE A 84 -8.82 -10.05 -0.34
N GLY A 85 -9.01 -11.24 0.22
CA GLY A 85 -8.71 -12.49 -0.47
C GLY A 85 -9.77 -12.88 -1.50
N PRO A 86 -9.50 -13.92 -2.31
CA PRO A 86 -10.44 -14.45 -3.30
C PRO A 86 -11.77 -14.93 -2.69
N ASP A 87 -11.75 -15.28 -1.41
CA ASP A 87 -12.90 -15.70 -0.60
C ASP A 87 -13.70 -14.51 -0.02
N GLY A 88 -13.30 -13.26 -0.33
CA GLY A 88 -13.91 -12.04 0.20
C GLY A 88 -13.56 -11.72 1.66
N SER A 89 -12.70 -12.51 2.29
CA SER A 89 -12.22 -12.28 3.66
C SER A 89 -11.07 -11.29 3.70
N PRO A 90 -10.91 -10.48 4.77
CA PRO A 90 -9.66 -9.79 5.03
C PRO A 90 -8.57 -10.77 5.49
N TRP A 91 -7.41 -10.67 4.85
CA TRP A 91 -6.19 -11.40 5.15
C TRP A 91 -5.12 -10.42 5.60
N ILE A 92 -4.48 -10.70 6.72
CA ILE A 92 -3.61 -9.79 7.45
C ILE A 92 -2.22 -10.39 7.60
N THR A 93 -1.19 -9.59 7.36
CA THR A 93 0.17 -9.89 7.78
C THR A 93 0.38 -9.31 9.18
N ASP A 94 0.53 -10.17 10.18
CA ASP A 94 0.66 -9.74 11.57
C ASP A 94 2.10 -9.94 12.06
N GLY A 95 2.83 -8.83 12.19
CA GLY A 95 4.23 -8.84 12.62
C GLY A 95 4.39 -9.19 14.11
N GLY A 96 3.41 -8.85 14.95
CA GLY A 96 3.45 -9.16 16.38
C GLY A 96 3.21 -10.64 16.67
N LEU A 97 2.23 -11.24 15.99
CA LEU A 97 1.94 -12.68 16.07
C LEU A 97 2.91 -13.52 15.24
N ASN A 98 3.69 -12.90 14.36
CA ASN A 98 4.52 -13.59 13.37
C ASN A 98 3.70 -14.61 12.55
N ALA A 99 2.55 -14.18 12.05
CA ALA A 99 1.52 -15.01 11.45
C ALA A 99 0.79 -14.31 10.30
N ILE A 100 0.20 -15.10 9.41
CA ILE A 100 -0.86 -14.64 8.52
C ILE A 100 -2.19 -14.89 9.23
N VAL A 101 -3.06 -13.89 9.24
CA VAL A 101 -4.36 -13.96 9.93
C VAL A 101 -5.47 -13.76 8.92
N ARG A 102 -6.48 -14.62 8.93
CA ARG A 102 -7.72 -14.48 8.17
C ARG A 102 -8.88 -14.23 9.13
N VAL A 103 -9.73 -13.28 8.81
CA VAL A 103 -10.95 -13.04 9.59
C VAL A 103 -12.16 -13.29 8.70
N ASP A 104 -13.06 -14.13 9.19
CA ASP A 104 -14.33 -14.38 8.50
C ASP A 104 -15.20 -13.10 8.57
N PRO A 105 -15.61 -12.52 7.43
CA PRO A 105 -16.31 -11.24 7.44
C PRO A 105 -17.73 -11.29 8.02
N LEU A 106 -18.34 -12.48 8.12
CA LEU A 106 -19.69 -12.66 8.66
C LEU A 106 -19.65 -13.02 10.15
N THR A 107 -18.92 -14.07 10.50
CA THR A 107 -18.87 -14.59 11.87
C THR A 107 -17.85 -13.88 12.76
N LYS A 108 -16.95 -13.09 12.16
CA LYS A 108 -15.83 -12.40 12.82
C LYS A 108 -14.81 -13.37 13.44
N LYS A 109 -14.87 -14.65 13.08
CA LYS A 109 -13.93 -15.65 13.56
C LYS A 109 -12.52 -15.39 13.01
N VAL A 110 -11.55 -15.37 13.91
CA VAL A 110 -10.13 -15.18 13.62
C VAL A 110 -9.46 -16.53 13.40
N HIS A 111 -8.75 -16.70 12.30
CA HIS A 111 -7.94 -17.86 11.96
C HIS A 111 -6.49 -17.44 11.83
N ILE A 112 -5.60 -18.06 12.60
CA ILE A 112 -4.18 -17.71 12.66
C ILE A 112 -3.35 -18.82 12.03
N PHE A 113 -2.52 -18.46 11.05
CA PHE A 113 -1.55 -19.33 10.39
C PHE A 113 -0.15 -18.87 10.83
N SER A 114 0.34 -19.47 11.91
CA SER A 114 1.66 -19.13 12.48
C SER A 114 2.79 -19.53 11.53
N LEU A 115 3.78 -18.67 11.36
CA LEU A 115 5.00 -19.02 10.64
C LEU A 115 5.77 -20.13 11.39
N PRO A 116 6.59 -20.93 10.67
CA PRO A 116 7.45 -21.92 11.31
C PRO A 116 8.33 -21.30 12.39
N GLN A 117 8.49 -21.98 13.52
CA GLN A 117 9.26 -21.46 14.68
C GLN A 117 10.70 -21.08 14.33
N ASN A 118 11.32 -21.79 13.39
CA ASN A 118 12.69 -21.53 12.92
C ASN A 118 12.80 -20.29 12.02
N SER A 119 11.68 -19.62 11.68
CA SER A 119 11.71 -18.37 10.89
C SER A 119 12.24 -17.18 11.72
N GLY A 120 12.25 -17.27 13.04
CA GLY A 120 12.54 -16.15 13.93
C GLY A 120 11.50 -15.03 13.82
N TYR A 121 11.82 -13.83 14.30
CA TYR A 121 10.97 -12.65 14.11
C TYR A 121 11.16 -12.12 12.68
N THR A 122 10.10 -12.16 11.91
CA THR A 122 10.15 -11.87 10.47
C THR A 122 9.75 -10.43 10.10
N ASN A 123 9.12 -9.70 11.03
CA ASN A 123 8.60 -8.36 10.78
C ASN A 123 7.73 -8.33 9.52
N LEU A 124 6.66 -9.13 9.52
CA LEU A 124 5.77 -9.30 8.37
C LEU A 124 5.21 -7.96 7.89
N ASN A 125 5.12 -7.79 6.56
CA ASN A 125 4.76 -6.52 5.95
C ASN A 125 3.51 -6.61 5.07
N THR A 126 3.64 -7.06 3.84
CA THR A 126 2.57 -7.00 2.83
C THR A 126 2.31 -8.39 2.26
N ALA A 127 1.11 -8.61 1.74
CA ALA A 127 0.74 -9.84 1.07
C ALA A 127 0.00 -9.59 -0.25
N THR A 128 0.00 -10.58 -1.12
CA THR A 128 -0.78 -10.64 -2.36
C THR A 128 -1.17 -12.09 -2.63
N PHE A 129 -2.28 -12.31 -3.35
CA PHE A 129 -2.63 -13.63 -3.87
C PHE A 129 -2.14 -13.78 -5.29
N ASP A 130 -1.57 -14.94 -5.62
CA ASP A 130 -1.35 -15.32 -7.01
C ASP A 130 -2.62 -15.90 -7.67
N HIS A 131 -2.54 -16.22 -8.95
CA HIS A 131 -3.66 -16.76 -9.72
C HIS A 131 -4.04 -18.20 -9.34
N HIS A 132 -3.21 -18.89 -8.55
CA HIS A 132 -3.49 -20.22 -8.00
C HIS A 132 -4.13 -20.15 -6.61
N GLY A 133 -4.37 -18.94 -6.07
CA GLY A 133 -4.92 -18.75 -4.75
C GLY A 133 -3.92 -18.94 -3.61
N ILE A 134 -2.62 -18.97 -3.92
CA ILE A 134 -1.55 -18.96 -2.93
C ILE A 134 -1.30 -17.53 -2.47
N LEU A 135 -1.28 -17.31 -1.17
CA LEU A 135 -0.92 -16.02 -0.59
C LEU A 135 0.59 -15.92 -0.46
N TRP A 136 1.18 -14.94 -1.14
CA TRP A 136 2.60 -14.58 -1.01
C TRP A 136 2.74 -13.39 -0.08
N PHE A 137 3.80 -13.38 0.74
CA PHE A 137 4.02 -12.33 1.74
C PHE A 137 5.51 -11.97 1.87
N THR A 138 5.75 -10.78 2.40
CA THR A 138 7.09 -10.26 2.72
C THR A 138 7.29 -10.06 4.20
N GLY A 139 8.54 -10.13 4.64
CA GLY A 139 8.96 -9.77 6.00
C GLY A 139 10.27 -8.97 5.97
N GLN A 140 10.25 -7.81 6.60
CA GLN A 140 11.35 -6.84 6.54
C GLN A 140 12.67 -7.36 7.12
N SER A 141 12.62 -8.38 7.98
CA SER A 141 13.84 -9.01 8.54
C SER A 141 14.64 -9.81 7.51
N GLY A 142 14.21 -9.83 6.23
CA GLY A 142 14.94 -10.47 5.13
C GLY A 142 14.36 -11.78 4.66
N ILE A 143 13.03 -11.89 4.70
CA ILE A 143 12.32 -13.06 4.22
C ILE A 143 11.17 -12.68 3.26
N TYR A 144 10.76 -13.62 2.48
CA TYR A 144 9.46 -13.70 1.81
C TYR A 144 8.94 -15.13 1.95
N GLY A 145 7.68 -15.35 1.66
CA GLY A 145 7.11 -16.69 1.81
C GLY A 145 5.76 -16.83 1.15
N SER A 146 5.22 -18.04 1.23
CA SER A 146 3.89 -18.37 0.73
C SER A 146 3.08 -19.15 1.75
N LEU A 147 1.77 -18.99 1.68
CA LEU A 147 0.77 -19.76 2.40
C LEU A 147 -0.23 -20.33 1.40
N ASP A 148 -0.42 -21.63 1.42
CA ASP A 148 -1.55 -22.28 0.77
C ASP A 148 -2.76 -22.28 1.73
N PRO A 149 -3.80 -21.48 1.49
CA PRO A 149 -4.96 -21.39 2.38
C PRO A 149 -5.74 -22.69 2.50
N SER A 150 -5.68 -23.56 1.50
CA SER A 150 -6.43 -24.82 1.47
C SER A 150 -5.85 -25.87 2.39
N THR A 151 -4.53 -25.87 2.56
CA THR A 151 -3.79 -26.83 3.38
C THR A 151 -3.22 -26.23 4.66
N GLY A 152 -3.11 -24.91 4.74
CA GLY A 152 -2.43 -24.20 5.81
C GLY A 152 -0.89 -24.29 5.73
N LYS A 153 -0.34 -24.85 4.63
CA LYS A 153 1.10 -25.02 4.45
C LYS A 153 1.78 -23.69 4.20
N ILE A 154 2.78 -23.37 5.02
CA ILE A 154 3.61 -22.16 4.87
C ILE A 154 5.01 -22.57 4.45
N GLN A 155 5.57 -21.81 3.49
CA GLN A 155 6.98 -21.87 3.11
C GLN A 155 7.61 -20.49 3.34
N VAL A 156 8.82 -20.46 3.86
CA VAL A 156 9.58 -19.24 4.13
C VAL A 156 10.94 -19.32 3.44
N PHE A 157 11.30 -18.27 2.72
CA PHE A 157 12.53 -18.16 1.96
C PHE A 157 13.35 -16.97 2.44
N LYS A 158 14.66 -17.08 2.34
CA LYS A 158 15.58 -15.95 2.62
C LYS A 158 15.66 -15.04 1.41
N ALA A 159 15.54 -13.75 1.65
CA ALA A 159 15.71 -12.76 0.59
C ALA A 159 17.19 -12.67 0.14
N PRO A 160 17.47 -12.48 -1.18
CA PRO A 160 18.83 -12.51 -1.73
C PRO A 160 19.81 -11.51 -1.10
N ARG A 161 19.29 -10.34 -0.68
CA ARG A 161 20.11 -9.25 -0.08
C ARG A 161 19.78 -8.99 1.39
N GLY A 162 19.21 -9.99 2.10
CA GLY A 162 18.86 -9.87 3.51
C GLY A 162 17.70 -8.92 3.79
N PRO A 163 17.75 -8.12 4.88
CA PRO A 163 16.64 -7.25 5.28
C PRO A 163 16.16 -6.31 4.20
N GLY A 164 14.84 -6.07 4.17
CA GLY A 164 14.25 -5.07 3.29
C GLY A 164 12.98 -5.45 2.53
N PRO A 165 12.61 -6.74 2.29
CA PRO A 165 11.37 -7.05 1.58
C PRO A 165 10.17 -6.31 2.19
N TYR A 166 9.41 -5.60 1.35
CA TYR A 166 8.36 -4.67 1.78
C TYR A 166 7.06 -4.88 1.00
N GLY A 167 6.78 -4.05 -0.02
CA GLY A 167 5.61 -4.21 -0.87
C GLY A 167 5.69 -5.44 -1.76
N ILE A 168 4.54 -6.03 -2.09
CA ILE A 168 4.43 -7.19 -2.98
C ILE A 168 3.17 -7.07 -3.83
N THR A 169 3.22 -7.53 -5.07
CA THR A 169 2.10 -7.47 -6.01
C THR A 169 2.11 -8.67 -6.95
N THR A 170 0.92 -8.98 -7.48
CA THR A 170 0.74 -9.96 -8.56
C THR A 170 0.30 -9.21 -9.82
N THR A 171 0.94 -9.51 -10.95
CA THR A 171 0.61 -8.93 -12.24
C THR A 171 -0.60 -9.65 -12.89
N PRO A 172 -1.25 -9.06 -13.90
CA PRO A 172 -2.39 -9.70 -14.60
C PRO A 172 -2.07 -11.04 -15.25
N ASN A 173 -0.80 -11.35 -15.54
CA ASN A 173 -0.37 -12.64 -16.06
C ASN A 173 0.06 -13.65 -14.97
N GLY A 174 -0.04 -13.27 -13.70
CA GLY A 174 0.22 -14.14 -12.54
C GLY A 174 1.63 -14.13 -11.99
N ASP A 175 2.53 -13.30 -12.53
CA ASP A 175 3.87 -13.12 -11.97
C ASP A 175 3.81 -12.35 -10.65
N VAL A 176 4.63 -12.76 -9.68
CA VAL A 176 4.69 -12.15 -8.36
C VAL A 176 6.01 -11.39 -8.19
N TYR A 177 5.89 -10.12 -7.79
CA TYR A 177 7.05 -9.25 -7.56
C TYR A 177 6.96 -8.59 -6.18
N TYR A 178 8.12 -8.40 -5.54
CA TYR A 178 8.20 -7.59 -4.32
C TYR A 178 9.29 -6.52 -4.43
N ALA A 179 9.08 -5.42 -3.73
CA ALA A 179 10.07 -4.36 -3.55
C ALA A 179 10.85 -4.60 -2.26
N SER A 180 12.16 -4.33 -2.27
CA SER A 180 13.03 -4.43 -1.10
C SER A 180 13.58 -3.07 -0.71
N LEU A 181 13.04 -2.50 0.37
CA LEU A 181 13.37 -1.16 0.84
C LEU A 181 14.85 -1.01 1.21
N ALA A 182 15.35 -1.85 2.11
CA ALA A 182 16.75 -1.80 2.54
C ALA A 182 17.68 -2.53 1.58
N GLY A 183 17.16 -3.48 0.79
CA GLY A 183 17.94 -4.21 -0.21
C GLY A 183 18.10 -3.46 -1.53
N ASN A 184 17.32 -2.40 -1.76
CA ASN A 184 17.37 -1.55 -2.95
C ASN A 184 17.21 -2.32 -4.27
N TYR A 185 16.22 -3.21 -4.35
CA TYR A 185 15.92 -4.00 -5.55
C TYR A 185 14.44 -4.37 -5.63
N VAL A 186 14.05 -4.87 -6.78
CA VAL A 186 12.77 -5.57 -6.98
C VAL A 186 13.06 -7.06 -7.21
N GLY A 187 12.36 -7.94 -6.49
CA GLY A 187 12.46 -9.39 -6.62
C GLY A 187 11.32 -9.95 -7.47
N HIS A 188 11.63 -10.70 -8.52
CA HIS A 188 10.68 -11.51 -9.27
C HIS A 188 10.68 -12.94 -8.71
N ILE A 189 9.57 -13.37 -8.14
CA ILE A 189 9.43 -14.71 -7.53
C ILE A 189 8.98 -15.71 -8.59
N ASN A 190 9.72 -16.79 -8.75
CA ASN A 190 9.23 -17.97 -9.44
C ASN A 190 8.25 -18.70 -8.51
N VAL A 191 6.96 -18.62 -8.78
CA VAL A 191 5.89 -19.14 -7.90
C VAL A 191 5.91 -20.66 -7.73
N THR A 192 6.59 -21.40 -8.62
CA THR A 192 6.73 -22.86 -8.54
C THR A 192 7.87 -23.26 -7.60
N THR A 193 9.01 -22.57 -7.68
CA THR A 193 10.23 -22.96 -6.95
C THR A 193 10.50 -22.09 -5.73
N GLY A 194 9.90 -20.91 -5.65
CA GLY A 194 10.21 -19.87 -4.68
C GLY A 194 11.49 -19.10 -4.97
N ALA A 195 12.24 -19.43 -6.03
CA ALA A 195 13.48 -18.72 -6.36
C ALA A 195 13.21 -17.28 -6.80
N VAL A 196 14.14 -16.36 -6.51
CA VAL A 196 14.02 -14.94 -6.84
C VAL A 196 15.06 -14.52 -7.85
N THR A 197 14.61 -13.85 -8.92
CA THR A 197 15.46 -13.05 -9.81
C THR A 197 15.48 -11.61 -9.31
N VAL A 198 16.68 -11.06 -9.12
CA VAL A 198 16.89 -9.67 -8.68
C VAL A 198 16.88 -8.74 -9.88
N LEU A 199 16.08 -7.66 -9.78
CA LEU A 199 16.00 -6.58 -10.76
C LEU A 199 16.46 -5.29 -10.07
N ASP A 200 17.50 -4.69 -10.60
CA ASP A 200 18.08 -3.46 -10.05
C ASP A 200 17.50 -2.22 -10.74
N PRO A 201 16.79 -1.33 -10.00
CA PRO A 201 16.41 -0.03 -10.52
C PRO A 201 17.64 0.83 -10.88
N PRO A 202 17.50 1.79 -11.82
CA PRO A 202 18.63 2.61 -12.28
C PRO A 202 19.27 3.49 -11.20
N THR A 203 18.44 4.02 -10.27
CA THR A 203 18.95 4.84 -9.17
C THR A 203 19.49 3.95 -8.05
N GLN A 204 20.73 4.21 -7.61
CA GLN A 204 21.32 3.52 -6.46
C GLN A 204 20.68 3.97 -5.17
N ASP A 205 20.60 3.08 -4.18
CA ASP A 205 20.06 3.32 -2.83
C ASP A 205 18.68 3.99 -2.82
N GLN A 206 17.89 3.69 -3.86
CA GLN A 206 16.61 4.33 -4.13
C GLN A 206 15.53 4.03 -3.07
N GLY A 207 15.66 2.95 -2.33
CA GLY A 207 14.70 2.56 -1.31
C GLY A 207 13.36 2.13 -1.89
N ALA A 208 13.36 1.10 -2.75
CA ALA A 208 12.16 0.51 -3.34
C ALA A 208 11.23 0.01 -2.24
N ARG A 209 10.08 0.69 -2.01
CA ARG A 209 9.24 0.46 -0.83
C ARG A 209 7.96 -0.29 -1.12
N ARG A 210 7.06 0.30 -1.87
CA ARG A 210 5.80 -0.33 -2.29
C ARG A 210 5.84 -0.57 -3.79
N ILE A 211 5.09 -1.55 -4.24
CA ILE A 211 5.02 -1.96 -5.64
C ILE A 211 3.58 -2.31 -6.01
N TRP A 212 3.16 -1.95 -7.22
CA TRP A 212 1.87 -2.30 -7.79
C TRP A 212 1.99 -2.59 -9.28
N SER A 213 1.07 -3.39 -9.83
CA SER A 213 1.02 -3.68 -11.26
C SER A 213 -0.14 -2.93 -11.92
N ASP A 214 0.08 -2.45 -13.14
CA ASP A 214 -0.99 -1.94 -13.99
C ASP A 214 -1.63 -3.03 -14.86
N SER A 215 -2.62 -2.65 -15.68
CA SER A 215 -3.37 -3.58 -16.55
C SER A 215 -2.50 -4.23 -17.63
N GLN A 216 -1.34 -3.65 -17.95
CA GLN A 216 -0.38 -4.15 -18.93
C GLN A 216 0.73 -5.00 -18.30
N GLY A 217 0.70 -5.20 -17.00
CA GLY A 217 1.72 -5.94 -16.26
C GLY A 217 3.01 -5.16 -16.02
N ARG A 218 3.01 -3.83 -16.25
CA ARG A 218 4.12 -2.97 -15.84
C ARG A 218 4.08 -2.79 -14.32
N LEU A 219 5.24 -2.69 -13.71
CA LEU A 219 5.39 -2.53 -12.27
C LEU A 219 5.66 -1.07 -11.94
N TRP A 220 4.95 -0.55 -10.95
CA TRP A 220 5.10 0.80 -10.44
C TRP A 220 5.62 0.73 -9.00
N ILE A 221 6.71 1.45 -8.72
CA ILE A 221 7.46 1.33 -7.46
C ILE A 221 7.64 2.73 -6.85
N SER A 222 7.29 2.88 -5.57
CA SER A 222 7.66 4.06 -4.80
C SER A 222 9.10 3.93 -4.31
N GLU A 223 9.94 4.90 -4.63
CA GLU A 223 11.35 4.95 -4.26
C GLU A 223 11.54 5.98 -3.13
N TRP A 224 11.43 5.49 -1.91
CA TRP A 224 11.39 6.30 -0.70
C TRP A 224 12.60 7.21 -0.52
N ASN A 225 13.82 6.67 -0.70
CA ASN A 225 15.05 7.43 -0.49
C ASN A 225 15.33 8.41 -1.65
N ALA A 226 15.01 7.99 -2.89
CA ALA A 226 15.24 8.80 -4.08
C ALA A 226 14.17 9.87 -4.30
N GLY A 227 13.00 9.76 -3.66
CA GLY A 227 11.87 10.66 -3.89
C GLY A 227 11.28 10.52 -5.28
N LYS A 228 11.25 9.30 -5.82
CA LYS A 228 10.84 9.00 -7.19
C LYS A 228 9.70 7.99 -7.24
N LEU A 229 9.01 8.00 -8.37
CA LEU A 229 8.20 6.91 -8.87
C LEU A 229 9.00 6.21 -9.97
N ALA A 230 9.20 4.90 -9.85
CA ALA A 230 9.81 4.09 -10.90
C ALA A 230 8.76 3.22 -11.58
N MET A 231 8.97 2.94 -12.87
CA MET A 231 8.23 1.95 -13.65
C MET A 231 9.22 0.95 -14.25
N TYR A 232 8.91 -0.34 -14.10
CA TYR A 232 9.59 -1.43 -14.79
C TYR A 232 8.62 -2.13 -15.74
N ASN A 233 9.04 -2.31 -16.98
CA ASN A 233 8.29 -3.08 -17.96
C ASN A 233 8.92 -4.46 -18.15
N PRO A 234 8.32 -5.56 -17.61
CA PRO A 234 8.91 -6.89 -17.71
C PRO A 234 9.06 -7.40 -19.15
N SER A 235 8.16 -7.01 -20.06
CA SER A 235 8.21 -7.47 -21.46
C SER A 235 9.39 -6.89 -22.26
N THR A 236 9.91 -5.73 -21.85
CA THR A 236 11.04 -5.06 -22.52
C THR A 236 12.27 -4.95 -21.64
N SER A 237 12.17 -5.32 -20.37
CA SER A 237 13.21 -5.16 -19.34
C SER A 237 13.70 -3.70 -19.20
N LYS A 238 12.82 -2.73 -19.43
CA LYS A 238 13.15 -1.31 -19.37
C LYS A 238 12.62 -0.65 -18.13
N TRP A 239 13.41 0.27 -17.57
CA TRP A 239 13.06 1.15 -16.46
C TRP A 239 12.79 2.56 -16.94
N GLN A 240 11.90 3.26 -16.22
CA GLN A 240 11.70 4.71 -16.29
C GLN A 240 11.50 5.23 -14.88
N GLU A 241 11.94 6.45 -14.60
CA GLU A 241 11.83 7.08 -13.29
C GLU A 241 11.39 8.54 -13.41
N TRP A 242 10.54 9.00 -12.49
CA TRP A 242 10.09 10.39 -12.39
C TRP A 242 10.24 10.86 -10.96
N ARG A 243 10.87 12.02 -10.76
CA ARG A 243 10.94 12.65 -9.44
C ARG A 243 9.55 13.23 -9.09
N LEU A 244 9.06 12.97 -7.87
CA LEU A 244 7.84 13.59 -7.38
C LEU A 244 8.02 15.10 -7.21
N PRO A 245 6.93 15.90 -7.33
CA PRO A 245 6.94 17.33 -7.05
C PRO A 245 7.37 17.62 -5.60
N GLY A 246 7.90 18.84 -5.38
CA GLY A 246 8.29 19.31 -4.06
C GLY A 246 9.80 19.27 -3.80
N SER A 247 10.20 19.85 -2.67
CA SER A 247 11.62 19.99 -2.29
C SER A 247 12.20 18.71 -1.71
N ASN A 248 11.40 17.95 -0.96
CA ASN A 248 11.85 16.71 -0.28
C ASN A 248 10.78 15.63 -0.36
N PRO A 249 10.47 15.09 -1.57
CA PRO A 249 9.46 14.05 -1.69
C PRO A 249 9.91 12.76 -1.01
N MET A 250 8.97 12.10 -0.34
CA MET A 250 9.16 10.84 0.37
C MET A 250 7.98 9.92 0.04
N PRO A 251 7.93 9.33 -1.18
CA PRO A 251 6.83 8.49 -1.61
C PRO A 251 6.80 7.17 -0.82
N TYR A 252 5.70 6.94 -0.12
CA TYR A 252 5.53 5.72 0.68
C TYR A 252 4.74 4.65 -0.06
N ALA A 253 3.45 4.91 -0.29
CA ALA A 253 2.55 4.00 -0.97
C ALA A 253 2.57 4.20 -2.48
N VAL A 254 2.22 3.14 -3.21
CA VAL A 254 1.85 3.18 -4.62
C VAL A 254 0.68 2.23 -4.87
N TYR A 255 -0.27 2.68 -5.67
CA TYR A 255 -1.44 1.93 -6.12
C TYR A 255 -1.75 2.35 -7.56
N VAL A 256 -2.21 1.43 -8.40
CA VAL A 256 -2.67 1.73 -9.76
C VAL A 256 -4.15 1.39 -9.86
N ASP A 257 -4.94 2.34 -10.32
CA ASP A 257 -6.38 2.15 -10.47
C ASP A 257 -6.75 1.46 -11.80
N ARG A 258 -8.05 1.20 -11.99
CA ARG A 258 -8.58 0.52 -13.19
C ARG A 258 -8.37 1.28 -14.52
N HIS A 259 -7.98 2.55 -14.46
CA HIS A 259 -7.67 3.40 -15.61
C HIS A 259 -6.16 3.55 -15.83
N ASP A 260 -5.36 2.72 -15.17
CA ASP A 260 -3.89 2.78 -15.16
C ASP A 260 -3.32 4.13 -14.66
N ILE A 261 -4.10 4.86 -13.85
CA ILE A 261 -3.60 6.02 -13.13
C ILE A 261 -2.87 5.55 -11.87
N VAL A 262 -1.67 6.09 -11.66
CA VAL A 262 -0.84 5.76 -10.51
C VAL A 262 -1.10 6.74 -9.37
N TRP A 263 -1.34 6.21 -8.20
CA TRP A 263 -1.58 6.96 -6.97
C TRP A 263 -0.47 6.68 -5.97
N LEU A 264 0.00 7.72 -5.29
CA LEU A 264 1.03 7.62 -4.26
C LEU A 264 0.59 8.38 -3.00
N SER A 265 1.17 8.02 -1.88
CA SER A 265 1.25 8.89 -0.72
C SER A 265 2.65 9.48 -0.61
N ASP A 266 2.75 10.77 -0.34
CA ASP A 266 4.01 11.48 -0.14
C ASP A 266 4.07 12.07 1.27
N PHE A 267 4.98 11.55 2.10
CA PHE A 267 5.19 12.04 3.46
C PHE A 267 5.83 13.43 3.45
N GLY A 268 6.72 13.70 2.49
CA GLY A 268 7.40 14.98 2.36
C GLY A 268 6.45 16.13 2.04
N ALA A 269 5.45 15.89 1.20
CA ALA A 269 4.42 16.86 0.86
C ALA A 269 3.19 16.78 1.79
N ASN A 270 3.07 15.76 2.64
CA ASN A 270 1.87 15.45 3.41
C ASN A 270 0.63 15.40 2.51
N ALA A 271 0.68 14.59 1.46
CA ALA A 271 -0.30 14.59 0.38
C ALA A 271 -0.56 13.19 -0.20
N LEU A 272 -1.69 13.04 -0.87
CA LEU A 272 -1.85 12.04 -1.92
C LEU A 272 -1.40 12.65 -3.24
N VAL A 273 -0.81 11.82 -4.11
CA VAL A 273 -0.26 12.25 -5.39
C VAL A 273 -0.78 11.34 -6.48
N LYS A 274 -1.31 11.94 -7.54
CA LYS A 274 -1.74 11.26 -8.76
C LYS A 274 -0.67 11.42 -9.83
N PHE A 275 -0.38 10.38 -10.58
CA PHE A 275 0.45 10.43 -11.76
C PHE A 275 -0.32 9.83 -12.94
N ASP A 276 -0.43 10.60 -14.03
CA ASP A 276 -0.99 10.15 -15.30
C ASP A 276 0.15 9.68 -16.21
N PRO A 277 0.32 8.36 -16.44
CA PRO A 277 1.43 7.86 -17.24
C PRO A 277 1.39 8.27 -18.71
N THR A 278 0.21 8.60 -19.25
CA THR A 278 0.07 8.99 -20.65
C THR A 278 0.50 10.43 -20.90
N LYS A 279 0.41 11.27 -19.87
CA LYS A 279 0.78 12.70 -19.90
C LYS A 279 2.08 12.96 -19.15
N GLU A 280 2.62 11.96 -18.45
CA GLU A 280 3.75 12.08 -17.52
C GLU A 280 3.59 13.26 -16.55
N ARG A 281 2.37 13.41 -16.00
CA ARG A 281 2.00 14.57 -15.19
C ARG A 281 1.56 14.17 -13.80
N PHE A 282 2.12 14.85 -12.79
CA PHE A 282 1.71 14.78 -11.40
C PHE A 282 0.61 15.80 -11.06
N GLU A 283 -0.28 15.39 -10.15
CA GLU A 283 -1.25 16.24 -9.47
C GLU A 283 -1.19 15.94 -7.98
N VAL A 284 -1.12 16.97 -7.13
CA VAL A 284 -0.92 16.85 -5.69
C VAL A 284 -2.19 17.24 -4.95
N PHE A 285 -2.61 16.40 -3.99
CA PHE A 285 -3.79 16.59 -3.14
C PHE A 285 -3.33 16.70 -1.67
N PRO A 286 -3.08 17.91 -1.14
CA PRO A 286 -2.61 18.09 0.22
C PRO A 286 -3.64 17.58 1.23
N LEU A 287 -3.15 16.88 2.26
CA LEU A 287 -3.96 16.46 3.42
C LEU A 287 -4.20 17.64 4.36
N SER A 288 -5.36 17.63 5.02
CA SER A 288 -5.82 18.77 5.81
C SER A 288 -5.01 19.01 7.09
N THR A 289 -4.47 17.94 7.66
CA THR A 289 -3.73 17.96 8.92
C THR A 289 -2.28 17.54 8.71
N PRO A 290 -1.30 18.27 9.24
CA PRO A 290 0.12 17.88 9.14
C PRO A 290 0.41 16.52 9.78
N ASN A 291 1.45 15.82 9.27
CA ASN A 291 1.91 14.54 9.78
C ASN A 291 0.86 13.42 9.71
N ALA A 292 0.01 13.44 8.70
CA ALA A 292 -0.99 12.40 8.46
C ALA A 292 -0.33 11.01 8.28
N ASN A 293 0.85 10.97 7.65
CA ASN A 293 1.65 9.75 7.47
C ASN A 293 0.85 8.61 6.85
N VAL A 294 0.31 8.83 5.65
CA VAL A 294 -0.46 7.81 4.92
C VAL A 294 0.46 6.69 4.45
N ARG A 295 0.41 5.53 5.13
CA ARG A 295 1.37 4.43 4.94
C ARG A 295 1.02 3.48 3.82
N GLN A 296 -0.26 3.35 3.48
CA GLN A 296 -0.69 2.49 2.39
C GLN A 296 -1.97 3.07 1.79
N ILE A 297 -2.08 2.95 0.48
CA ILE A 297 -3.28 3.30 -0.26
C ILE A 297 -3.71 2.13 -1.14
N ILE A 298 -5.01 1.95 -1.27
CA ILE A 298 -5.64 1.04 -2.22
C ILE A 298 -7.02 1.58 -2.59
N GLY A 299 -7.47 1.31 -3.81
CA GLY A 299 -8.73 1.86 -4.29
C GLY A 299 -9.77 0.81 -4.61
N ARG A 300 -10.96 1.32 -4.93
CA ARG A 300 -12.07 0.66 -5.61
C ARG A 300 -12.67 1.65 -6.60
N PRO A 301 -13.57 1.26 -7.50
CA PRO A 301 -14.14 2.19 -8.48
C PRO A 301 -14.59 3.51 -7.86
N GLY A 302 -14.05 4.64 -8.37
CA GLY A 302 -14.34 6.00 -7.90
C GLY A 302 -13.69 6.43 -6.60
N GLU A 303 -12.86 5.60 -5.96
CA GLU A 303 -12.29 5.89 -4.63
C GLU A 303 -10.84 5.40 -4.49
N VAL A 304 -10.00 6.24 -3.90
CA VAL A 304 -8.66 5.89 -3.41
C VAL A 304 -8.64 6.10 -1.89
N TRP A 305 -8.41 5.03 -1.14
CA TRP A 305 -8.41 5.02 0.32
C TRP A 305 -6.99 4.97 0.87
N GLY A 306 -6.77 5.61 2.00
CA GLY A 306 -5.50 5.58 2.73
C GLY A 306 -5.68 5.54 4.24
N ALA A 307 -4.65 5.07 4.93
CA ALA A 307 -4.58 5.04 6.39
C ALA A 307 -3.65 6.14 6.90
N GLU A 308 -4.19 7.13 7.59
CA GLU A 308 -3.46 8.24 8.21
C GLU A 308 -2.95 7.83 9.59
N SER A 309 -1.83 7.09 9.62
CA SER A 309 -1.33 6.47 10.85
C SER A 309 -0.89 7.49 11.92
N GLY A 310 -0.55 8.70 11.53
CA GLY A 310 -0.18 9.78 12.46
C GLY A 310 -1.36 10.43 13.16
N LEU A 311 -2.61 10.21 12.70
CA LEU A 311 -3.80 10.96 13.13
C LEU A 311 -4.97 10.09 13.58
N ASP A 312 -4.83 8.76 13.59
CA ASP A 312 -5.93 7.83 13.84
C ASP A 312 -7.14 8.09 12.93
N ARG A 313 -6.90 8.17 11.61
CA ARG A 313 -7.92 8.43 10.60
C ARG A 313 -7.74 7.54 9.37
N LEU A 314 -8.81 7.36 8.64
CA LEU A 314 -8.77 6.93 7.24
C LEU A 314 -9.14 8.11 6.35
N VAL A 315 -8.50 8.20 5.19
CA VAL A 315 -8.80 9.22 4.18
C VAL A 315 -9.29 8.55 2.91
N VAL A 316 -10.27 9.16 2.25
CA VAL A 316 -10.68 8.80 0.90
C VAL A 316 -10.57 10.01 -0.03
N LEU A 317 -10.00 9.77 -1.21
CA LEU A 317 -10.05 10.69 -2.33
C LEU A 317 -11.03 10.12 -3.35
N ARG A 318 -12.03 10.92 -3.74
CA ARG A 318 -12.99 10.54 -4.78
C ARG A 318 -12.44 10.93 -6.15
N THR A 319 -12.38 9.96 -7.08
CA THR A 319 -11.72 10.14 -8.38
C THR A 319 -12.67 10.65 -9.47
N GLY A 320 -13.99 10.74 -9.19
CA GLY A 320 -14.97 11.29 -10.12
C GLY A 320 -15.39 10.35 -11.26
N ASP A 321 -15.27 9.04 -11.07
CA ASP A 321 -15.68 8.02 -12.04
C ASP A 321 -17.19 7.77 -12.02
#